data_75b61a1734f532d6623b8f45b9a46079
#
_entry.id   75b61a1734f532d6623b8f45b9a46079
#
_cell.length_a   1.000
_cell.length_b   1.000
_cell.length_c   1.000
_cell.angle_alpha   90.00
_cell.angle_beta   90.00
_cell.angle_gamma   90.00
#
_symmetry.space_group_name_H-M   'P 1'
#
loop_
_entity.id
_entity.type
_entity.pdbx_description
1 polymer ?
#
loop_
_entity_poly.entity_id
_entity_poly.type
_entity_poly.pdbx_seq_one_letter_code
_entity_poly.pdbx_strand_id
1 'polypeptide(L)'
;MDGTLADYVSAMLRDLESMRGPKEPVITAKDLWHELATHNEARKDAIEKKLGWWRDLEPIEVGMEVVEIARELGFEVRVLTKGPNDVPHAWAEKLEWCQEHLDRHLEGMDEEEKKKKETKVTITRDKSSVYGRVLVDDYWPFMEGWLEHRKNGLGLMPRDSENEEDDHPHVRYYDSSNLDEVKELLIRARDREEGDPLDLGGI
;
A
#
# COMPACT_ATOMS: atom_id res chain seq x y z
N MET A 1 2.13 -0.93 -0.97
CA MET A 1 3.01 -0.56 0.15
C MET A 1 3.07 0.94 0.27
N ASP A 2 3.68 1.61 -0.72
CA ASP A 2 3.76 3.07 -0.75
C ASP A 2 2.35 3.65 -0.84
N GLY A 3 2.01 4.69 -0.07
CA GLY A 3 0.65 5.27 0.01
C GLY A 3 -0.40 4.41 0.74
N THR A 4 -0.08 3.17 1.06
CA THR A 4 -0.99 2.25 1.77
C THR A 4 -0.47 1.89 3.17
N LEU A 5 0.81 1.56 3.27
CA LEU A 5 1.50 1.16 4.51
C LEU A 5 2.63 2.10 4.88
N ALA A 6 3.35 2.63 3.88
CA ALA A 6 4.48 3.53 4.05
C ALA A 6 4.13 4.90 3.48
N ASP A 7 4.37 5.95 4.23
CA ASP A 7 4.00 7.33 3.90
C ASP A 7 5.02 7.97 2.92
N TYR A 8 4.94 7.50 1.68
CA TYR A 8 5.73 8.03 0.57
C TYR A 8 5.42 9.49 0.28
N VAL A 9 4.13 9.86 0.31
CA VAL A 9 3.68 11.20 -0.11
C VAL A 9 4.22 12.28 0.81
N SER A 10 3.99 12.15 2.12
CA SER A 10 4.49 13.14 3.09
C SER A 10 6.01 13.23 3.11
N ALA A 11 6.71 12.09 3.01
CA ALA A 11 8.17 12.06 2.95
C ALA A 11 8.69 12.78 1.70
N MET A 12 8.10 12.50 0.52
CA MET A 12 8.49 13.14 -0.73
C MET A 12 8.22 14.64 -0.72
N LEU A 13 7.04 15.07 -0.27
CA LEU A 13 6.69 16.49 -0.17
C LEU A 13 7.62 17.24 0.79
N ARG A 14 7.93 16.66 1.95
CA ARG A 14 8.86 17.23 2.91
C ARG A 14 10.26 17.42 2.29
N ASP A 15 10.75 16.42 1.58
CA ASP A 15 12.10 16.48 1.01
C ASP A 15 12.16 17.40 -0.20
N LEU A 16 11.12 17.47 -1.04
CA LEU A 16 10.99 18.45 -2.13
C LEU A 16 10.91 19.88 -1.58
N GLU A 17 10.14 20.10 -0.51
CA GLU A 17 10.06 21.42 0.15
C GLU A 17 11.43 21.89 0.66
N SER A 18 12.25 20.99 1.18
CA SER A 18 13.61 21.31 1.61
C SER A 18 14.53 21.80 0.49
N MET A 19 14.21 21.43 -0.77
CA MET A 19 14.95 21.81 -1.97
C MET A 19 14.32 22.99 -2.73
N ARG A 20 13.15 23.46 -2.27
CA ARG A 20 12.39 24.52 -2.94
C ARG A 20 13.09 25.86 -2.94
N GLY A 21 13.18 26.49 -4.09
CA GLY A 21 13.67 27.86 -4.21
C GLY A 21 12.66 28.89 -3.71
N PRO A 22 13.10 30.08 -3.26
CA PRO A 22 12.23 31.08 -2.63
C PRO A 22 11.08 31.58 -3.48
N LYS A 23 11.14 31.40 -4.79
CA LYS A 23 10.13 31.85 -5.77
C LYS A 23 9.38 30.70 -6.45
N GLU A 24 9.71 29.45 -6.10
CA GLU A 24 9.02 28.28 -6.63
C GLU A 24 7.71 28.05 -5.88
N PRO A 25 6.64 27.59 -6.56
CA PRO A 25 5.41 27.25 -5.90
C PRO A 25 5.62 26.07 -4.93
N VAL A 26 4.74 25.97 -3.93
CA VAL A 26 4.68 24.79 -3.07
C VAL A 26 4.10 23.63 -3.88
N ILE A 27 4.72 22.45 -3.76
CA ILE A 27 4.25 21.22 -4.42
C ILE A 27 3.24 20.55 -3.49
N THR A 28 2.11 20.14 -4.05
CA THR A 28 1.05 19.42 -3.34
C THR A 28 1.09 17.93 -3.67
N ALA A 29 0.35 17.11 -2.91
CA ALA A 29 0.18 15.70 -3.20
C ALA A 29 -0.37 15.48 -4.62
N LYS A 30 -1.31 16.31 -5.07
CA LYS A 30 -1.88 16.26 -6.41
C LYS A 30 -0.82 16.46 -7.49
N ASP A 31 0.12 17.39 -7.30
CA ASP A 31 1.18 17.65 -8.26
C ASP A 31 2.12 16.45 -8.43
N LEU A 32 2.33 15.65 -7.38
CA LEU A 32 3.16 14.44 -7.44
C LEU A 32 2.63 13.39 -8.42
N TRP A 33 1.32 13.35 -8.62
CA TRP A 33 0.64 12.32 -9.42
C TRP A 33 0.25 12.79 -10.82
N HIS A 34 0.19 14.11 -11.05
CA HIS A 34 -0.27 14.64 -12.34
C HIS A 34 0.85 15.20 -13.19
N GLU A 35 1.49 16.29 -12.79
CA GLU A 35 2.52 16.94 -13.60
C GLU A 35 3.48 17.73 -12.74
N LEU A 36 4.68 17.20 -12.56
CA LEU A 36 5.77 17.94 -11.94
C LEU A 36 6.57 18.70 -13.01
N ALA A 37 7.01 19.91 -12.68
CA ALA A 37 7.99 20.60 -13.51
C ALA A 37 9.29 19.78 -13.60
N THR A 38 9.96 19.81 -14.75
CA THR A 38 11.16 18.98 -15.05
C THR A 38 12.23 19.02 -13.97
N HIS A 39 12.45 20.18 -13.34
CA HIS A 39 13.43 20.28 -12.25
C HIS A 39 12.95 19.61 -10.95
N ASN A 40 11.65 19.52 -10.72
CA ASN A 40 11.09 18.80 -9.57
C ASN A 40 11.05 17.29 -9.82
N GLU A 41 10.85 16.85 -11.07
CA GLU A 41 11.07 15.45 -11.44
C GLU A 41 12.51 15.02 -11.17
N ALA A 42 13.48 15.82 -11.55
CA ALA A 42 14.89 15.53 -11.26
C ALA A 42 15.21 15.50 -9.75
N ARG A 43 14.56 16.36 -8.95
CA ARG A 43 14.69 16.33 -7.48
C ARG A 43 14.06 15.07 -6.89
N LYS A 44 12.85 14.70 -7.33
CA LYS A 44 12.17 13.47 -6.93
C LYS A 44 13.04 12.25 -7.23
N ASP A 45 13.58 12.15 -8.45
CA ASP A 45 14.51 11.10 -8.83
C ASP A 45 15.76 11.05 -7.93
N ALA A 46 16.29 12.20 -7.55
CA ALA A 46 17.45 12.28 -6.65
C ALA A 46 17.13 11.84 -5.23
N ILE A 47 15.93 12.17 -4.74
CA ILE A 47 15.42 11.72 -3.43
C ILE A 47 15.24 10.20 -3.43
N GLU A 48 14.57 9.65 -4.44
CA GLU A 48 14.33 8.21 -4.56
C GLU A 48 15.64 7.39 -4.66
N LYS A 49 16.70 7.98 -5.21
CA LYS A 49 18.05 7.37 -5.31
C LYS A 49 18.88 7.49 -4.04
N LYS A 50 18.42 8.23 -3.04
CA LYS A 50 19.12 8.36 -1.77
C LYS A 50 19.07 7.04 -0.97
N LEU A 51 20.25 6.55 -0.60
CA LEU A 51 20.35 5.32 0.19
C LEU A 51 19.66 5.48 1.56
N GLY A 52 18.84 4.51 1.93
CA GLY A 52 18.09 4.50 3.18
C GLY A 52 16.71 5.19 3.07
N TRP A 53 16.45 5.94 2.02
CA TRP A 53 15.22 6.73 1.94
C TRP A 53 13.94 5.89 1.99
N TRP A 54 13.90 4.77 1.26
CA TRP A 54 12.74 3.88 1.23
C TRP A 54 12.56 3.08 2.52
N ARG A 55 13.68 2.74 3.20
CA ARG A 55 13.64 2.08 4.49
C ARG A 55 13.14 2.99 5.60
N ASP A 56 13.47 4.28 5.53
CA ASP A 56 13.21 5.26 6.57
C ASP A 56 11.83 5.96 6.40
N LEU A 57 10.94 5.44 5.53
CA LEU A 57 9.57 5.92 5.39
C LEU A 57 8.76 5.60 6.66
N GLU A 58 7.99 6.58 7.14
CA GLU A 58 7.11 6.37 8.28
C GLU A 58 5.94 5.44 7.92
N PRO A 59 5.46 4.60 8.84
CA PRO A 59 4.27 3.79 8.61
C PRO A 59 3.00 4.66 8.62
N ILE A 60 2.03 4.28 7.78
CA ILE A 60 0.68 4.83 7.79
C ILE A 60 -0.15 4.04 8.80
N GLU A 61 -0.53 4.67 9.91
CA GLU A 61 -1.19 4.04 11.05
C GLU A 61 -2.43 3.24 10.64
N VAL A 62 -3.36 3.85 9.92
CA VAL A 62 -4.59 3.18 9.46
C VAL A 62 -4.32 1.97 8.56
N GLY A 63 -3.30 2.03 7.73
CA GLY A 63 -2.88 0.89 6.90
C GLY A 63 -2.34 -0.27 7.76
N MET A 64 -1.58 0.05 8.81
CA MET A 64 -1.09 -0.95 9.76
C MET A 64 -2.23 -1.59 10.56
N GLU A 65 -3.24 -0.80 10.98
CA GLU A 65 -4.44 -1.33 11.64
C GLU A 65 -5.22 -2.31 10.76
N VAL A 66 -5.34 -2.03 9.46
CA VAL A 66 -5.95 -2.98 8.50
C VAL A 66 -5.16 -4.28 8.41
N VAL A 67 -3.83 -4.23 8.43
CA VAL A 67 -2.97 -5.43 8.48
C VAL A 67 -3.23 -6.25 9.73
N GLU A 68 -3.33 -5.60 10.90
CA GLU A 68 -3.58 -6.28 12.17
C GLU A 68 -4.97 -6.94 12.19
N ILE A 69 -6.02 -6.23 11.75
CA ILE A 69 -7.37 -6.79 11.60
C ILE A 69 -7.35 -8.02 10.68
N ALA A 70 -6.67 -7.95 9.53
CA ALA A 70 -6.59 -9.07 8.62
C ALA A 70 -5.89 -10.28 9.25
N ARG A 71 -4.81 -10.06 9.99
CA ARG A 71 -4.08 -11.12 10.72
C ARG A 71 -4.92 -11.76 11.83
N GLU A 72 -5.62 -10.94 12.63
CA GLU A 72 -6.54 -11.44 13.66
C GLU A 72 -7.65 -12.33 13.07
N LEU A 73 -8.12 -12.00 11.87
CA LEU A 73 -9.10 -12.78 11.13
C LEU A 73 -8.51 -14.04 10.46
N GLY A 74 -7.20 -14.25 10.55
CA GLY A 74 -6.52 -15.44 10.02
C GLY A 74 -6.14 -15.33 8.54
N PHE A 75 -6.11 -14.16 7.94
CA PHE A 75 -5.57 -13.99 6.60
C PHE A 75 -4.05 -14.18 6.57
N GLU A 76 -3.55 -14.83 5.53
CA GLU A 76 -2.15 -14.70 5.15
C GLU A 76 -1.93 -13.35 4.48
N VAL A 77 -1.33 -12.42 5.21
CA VAL A 77 -1.02 -11.08 4.69
C VAL A 77 0.27 -11.14 3.87
N ARG A 78 0.23 -10.58 2.67
CA ARG A 78 1.38 -10.45 1.76
C ARG A 78 1.54 -9.01 1.32
N VAL A 79 2.75 -8.52 1.29
CA VAL A 79 3.03 -7.21 0.70
C VAL A 79 3.26 -7.35 -0.79
N LEU A 80 2.53 -6.55 -1.56
CA LEU A 80 2.62 -6.49 -3.00
C LEU A 80 3.00 -5.06 -3.38
N THR A 81 4.24 -4.86 -3.82
CA THR A 81 4.78 -3.52 -4.08
C THR A 81 5.48 -3.43 -5.44
N LYS A 82 5.58 -2.22 -5.96
CA LYS A 82 6.36 -1.91 -7.17
C LYS A 82 7.70 -1.33 -6.75
N GLY A 83 8.78 -1.80 -7.37
CA GLY A 83 10.11 -1.20 -7.23
C GLY A 83 10.40 -0.24 -8.38
N PRO A 84 11.07 0.89 -8.14
CA PRO A 84 11.58 1.74 -9.22
C PRO A 84 12.64 0.98 -10.04
N ASN A 85 12.66 1.21 -11.39
CA ASN A 85 13.50 0.43 -12.29
C ASN A 85 15.00 0.70 -12.09
N ASP A 86 15.33 1.96 -11.88
CA ASP A 86 16.71 2.45 -11.89
C ASP A 86 17.30 2.61 -10.49
N VAL A 87 16.61 2.09 -9.47
CA VAL A 87 17.01 2.19 -8.06
C VAL A 87 16.97 0.79 -7.41
N PRO A 88 17.94 -0.09 -7.71
CA PRO A 88 17.90 -1.47 -7.20
C PRO A 88 17.92 -1.59 -5.68
N HIS A 89 18.60 -0.69 -4.97
CA HIS A 89 18.64 -0.70 -3.50
C HIS A 89 17.25 -0.39 -2.88
N ALA A 90 16.39 0.36 -3.56
CA ALA A 90 15.01 0.57 -3.10
C ALA A 90 14.24 -0.74 -2.91
N TRP A 91 14.56 -1.78 -3.68
CA TRP A 91 13.93 -3.09 -3.56
C TRP A 91 14.34 -3.79 -2.27
N ALA A 92 15.64 -3.72 -1.93
CA ALA A 92 16.14 -4.24 -0.66
C ALA A 92 15.57 -3.44 0.51
N GLU A 93 15.58 -2.11 0.42
CA GLU A 93 15.09 -1.21 1.46
C GLU A 93 13.59 -1.39 1.74
N LYS A 94 12.77 -1.64 0.72
CA LYS A 94 11.36 -1.98 0.90
C LYS A 94 11.17 -3.32 1.63
N LEU A 95 12.03 -4.29 1.37
CA LEU A 95 12.03 -5.54 2.12
C LEU A 95 12.44 -5.31 3.57
N GLU A 96 13.49 -4.54 3.82
CA GLU A 96 13.95 -4.17 5.16
C GLU A 96 12.84 -3.43 5.93
N TRP A 97 12.16 -2.48 5.27
CA TRP A 97 11.00 -1.79 5.84
C TRP A 97 9.89 -2.76 6.28
N CYS A 98 9.55 -3.73 5.42
CA CYS A 98 8.54 -4.73 5.77
C CYS A 98 8.97 -5.58 6.98
N GLN A 99 10.22 -6.00 7.03
CA GLN A 99 10.77 -6.75 8.16
C GLN A 99 10.72 -5.94 9.45
N GLU A 100 11.09 -4.66 9.40
CA GLU A 100 11.09 -3.79 10.55
C GLU A 100 9.68 -3.49 11.08
N HIS A 101 8.73 -3.18 10.20
CA HIS A 101 7.42 -2.69 10.62
C HIS A 101 6.34 -3.78 10.71
N LEU A 102 6.42 -4.81 9.89
CA LEU A 102 5.39 -5.86 9.84
C LEU A 102 5.76 -7.12 10.61
N ASP A 103 7.06 -7.38 10.83
CA ASP A 103 7.52 -8.65 11.41
C ASP A 103 8.04 -8.50 12.85
N ARG A 104 7.88 -7.35 13.50
CA ARG A 104 8.24 -7.13 14.92
C ARG A 104 7.61 -8.16 15.86
N HIS A 105 6.39 -8.61 15.57
CA HIS A 105 5.70 -9.62 16.37
C HIS A 105 6.40 -10.99 16.37
N LEU A 106 7.38 -11.20 15.49
CA LEU A 106 8.19 -12.42 15.39
C LEU A 106 9.46 -12.36 16.26
N GLU A 107 9.75 -11.23 16.89
CA GLU A 107 10.92 -11.09 17.75
C GLU A 107 10.89 -12.12 18.89
N GLY A 108 12.01 -12.82 19.09
CA GLY A 108 12.13 -13.87 20.11
C GLY A 108 11.63 -15.26 19.70
N MET A 109 11.01 -15.43 18.52
CA MET A 109 10.70 -16.74 17.98
C MET A 109 11.94 -17.44 17.42
N ASP A 110 11.89 -18.76 17.33
CA ASP A 110 12.96 -19.51 16.65
C ASP A 110 12.94 -19.28 15.12
N GLU A 111 14.06 -19.56 14.45
CA GLU A 111 14.24 -19.24 13.02
C GLU A 111 13.30 -20.04 12.09
N GLU A 112 12.88 -21.26 12.48
CA GLU A 112 11.93 -22.03 11.67
C GLU A 112 10.51 -21.48 11.80
N GLU A 113 10.11 -21.04 12.97
CA GLU A 113 8.83 -20.37 13.20
C GLU A 113 8.76 -19.03 12.51
N LYS A 114 9.84 -18.21 12.60
CA LYS A 114 9.92 -16.95 11.87
C LYS A 114 9.70 -17.12 10.39
N LYS A 115 10.43 -18.03 9.73
CA LYS A 115 10.29 -18.32 8.29
C LYS A 115 8.88 -18.70 7.86
N LYS A 116 8.09 -19.29 8.75
CA LYS A 116 6.70 -19.66 8.44
C LYS A 116 5.74 -18.48 8.55
N LYS A 117 6.08 -17.50 9.40
CA LYS A 117 5.20 -16.39 9.77
C LYS A 117 5.64 -15.05 9.21
N GLU A 118 6.88 -14.96 8.69
CA GLU A 118 7.40 -13.72 8.09
C GLU A 118 6.51 -13.23 6.94
N THR A 119 6.40 -11.93 6.82
CA THR A 119 5.61 -11.29 5.77
C THR A 119 6.24 -11.55 4.40
N LYS A 120 5.50 -12.22 3.54
CA LYS A 120 5.95 -12.48 2.16
C LYS A 120 5.84 -11.21 1.34
N VAL A 121 6.95 -10.77 0.77
CA VAL A 121 7.02 -9.58 -0.08
C VAL A 121 7.18 -10.00 -1.53
N THR A 122 6.32 -9.48 -2.39
CA THR A 122 6.39 -9.62 -3.84
C THR A 122 6.60 -8.26 -4.47
N ILE A 123 7.71 -8.10 -5.20
CA ILE A 123 8.00 -6.88 -5.92
C ILE A 123 7.69 -7.13 -7.39
N THR A 124 6.66 -6.47 -7.92
CA THR A 124 6.20 -6.64 -9.30
C THR A 124 5.62 -5.35 -9.85
N ARG A 125 5.64 -5.21 -11.15
CA ARG A 125 4.96 -4.12 -11.86
C ARG A 125 3.55 -4.50 -12.30
N ASP A 126 3.24 -5.79 -12.28
CA ASP A 126 1.93 -6.34 -12.61
C ASP A 126 1.34 -7.00 -11.37
N LYS A 127 0.56 -6.22 -10.61
CA LYS A 127 -0.13 -6.72 -9.42
C LYS A 127 -1.27 -7.68 -9.79
N SER A 128 -1.79 -7.63 -11.01
CA SER A 128 -2.86 -8.49 -11.48
C SER A 128 -2.47 -9.98 -11.52
N SER A 129 -1.17 -10.25 -11.67
CA SER A 129 -0.62 -11.61 -11.69
C SER A 129 -0.62 -12.32 -10.33
N VAL A 130 -0.78 -11.59 -9.22
CA VAL A 130 -0.70 -12.14 -7.86
C VAL A 130 -2.10 -12.39 -7.31
N TYR A 131 -2.36 -13.65 -6.92
CA TYR A 131 -3.64 -14.05 -6.37
C TYR A 131 -3.84 -13.53 -4.94
N GLY A 132 -5.07 -13.11 -4.64
CA GLY A 132 -5.57 -12.75 -3.31
C GLY A 132 -7.10 -12.73 -3.28
N ARG A 133 -7.70 -12.82 -2.11
CA ARG A 133 -9.14 -12.59 -1.91
C ARG A 133 -9.44 -11.10 -1.74
N VAL A 134 -8.48 -10.38 -1.21
CA VAL A 134 -8.55 -8.95 -0.94
C VAL A 134 -7.28 -8.30 -1.46
N LEU A 135 -7.40 -7.14 -2.10
CA LEU A 135 -6.30 -6.23 -2.40
C LEU A 135 -6.52 -4.93 -1.64
N VAL A 136 -5.49 -4.47 -0.94
CA VAL A 136 -5.44 -3.14 -0.33
C VAL A 136 -4.40 -2.32 -1.08
N ASP A 137 -4.83 -1.27 -1.77
CA ASP A 137 -3.96 -0.45 -2.64
C ASP A 137 -4.50 0.97 -2.73
N ASP A 138 -3.62 1.96 -2.87
CA ASP A 138 -3.97 3.37 -3.00
C ASP A 138 -4.07 3.85 -4.46
N TYR A 139 -3.65 3.01 -5.42
CA TYR A 139 -3.54 3.38 -6.82
C TYR A 139 -4.58 2.65 -7.68
N TRP A 140 -5.56 3.40 -8.18
CA TRP A 140 -6.69 2.87 -8.94
C TRP A 140 -6.31 1.96 -10.12
N PRO A 141 -5.33 2.28 -10.98
CA PRO A 141 -4.99 1.40 -12.09
C PRO A 141 -4.50 0.00 -11.67
N PHE A 142 -3.89 -0.14 -10.47
CA PHE A 142 -3.56 -1.46 -9.94
C PHE A 142 -4.78 -2.18 -9.40
N MET A 143 -5.68 -1.46 -8.75
CA MET A 143 -6.94 -2.01 -8.25
C MET A 143 -7.81 -2.54 -9.39
N GLU A 144 -8.05 -1.70 -10.40
CA GLU A 144 -8.83 -2.06 -11.59
C GLU A 144 -8.26 -3.28 -12.30
N GLY A 145 -6.96 -3.26 -12.66
CA GLY A 145 -6.32 -4.39 -13.33
C GLY A 145 -6.33 -5.68 -12.50
N TRP A 146 -6.27 -5.58 -11.17
CA TRP A 146 -6.37 -6.75 -10.30
C TRP A 146 -7.81 -7.31 -10.27
N LEU A 147 -8.82 -6.45 -10.21
CA LEU A 147 -10.25 -6.83 -10.20
C LEU A 147 -10.70 -7.41 -11.54
N GLU A 148 -10.17 -6.97 -12.67
CA GLU A 148 -10.45 -7.57 -13.99
C GLU A 148 -10.21 -9.09 -13.99
N HIS A 149 -9.18 -9.56 -13.28
CA HIS A 149 -8.82 -10.97 -13.14
C HIS A 149 -9.45 -11.65 -11.93
N ARG A 150 -10.14 -10.89 -11.06
CA ARG A 150 -10.71 -11.36 -9.78
C ARG A 150 -12.09 -10.77 -9.54
N LYS A 151 -13.02 -11.18 -10.39
CA LYS A 151 -14.42 -10.69 -10.40
C LYS A 151 -15.14 -10.75 -9.05
N ASN A 152 -14.67 -11.62 -8.16
CA ASN A 152 -15.20 -11.78 -6.82
C ASN A 152 -14.21 -11.29 -5.74
N GLY A 153 -13.17 -10.54 -6.13
CA GLY A 153 -12.21 -9.95 -5.20
C GLY A 153 -12.80 -8.76 -4.46
N LEU A 154 -12.31 -8.49 -3.27
CA LEU A 154 -12.56 -7.25 -2.53
C LEU A 154 -11.38 -6.29 -2.72
N GLY A 155 -11.66 -5.07 -3.18
CA GLY A 155 -10.72 -3.97 -3.17
C GLY A 155 -10.96 -3.08 -1.95
N LEU A 156 -9.91 -2.72 -1.24
CA LEU A 156 -9.92 -1.72 -0.18
C LEU A 156 -8.94 -0.60 -0.54
N MET A 157 -9.42 0.64 -0.60
CA MET A 157 -8.60 1.79 -0.92
C MET A 157 -8.59 2.78 0.26
N PRO A 158 -7.43 3.29 0.67
CA PRO A 158 -7.40 4.34 1.67
C PRO A 158 -8.13 5.58 1.14
N ARG A 159 -9.00 6.15 1.97
CA ARG A 159 -9.67 7.41 1.66
C ARG A 159 -8.68 8.53 1.94
N ASP A 160 -8.28 9.20 0.90
CA ASP A 160 -7.50 10.41 1.04
C ASP A 160 -8.28 11.57 0.41
N SER A 161 -7.99 12.79 0.83
CA SER A 161 -8.70 13.98 0.37
C SER A 161 -8.48 14.30 -1.11
N GLU A 162 -7.54 13.63 -1.75
CA GLU A 162 -7.15 13.85 -3.15
C GLU A 162 -7.71 12.76 -4.10
N ASN A 163 -8.18 11.62 -3.55
CA ASN A 163 -8.78 10.56 -4.34
C ASN A 163 -10.26 10.84 -4.59
N GLU A 164 -10.65 10.92 -5.85
CA GLU A 164 -12.05 10.79 -6.24
C GLU A 164 -12.48 9.35 -6.00
N GLU A 165 -13.61 9.15 -5.29
CA GLU A 165 -14.14 7.82 -5.06
C GLU A 165 -14.70 7.26 -6.37
N ASP A 166 -14.00 6.28 -6.96
CA ASP A 166 -14.49 5.54 -8.11
C ASP A 166 -15.61 4.59 -7.67
N ASP A 167 -16.75 4.65 -8.34
CA ASP A 167 -17.90 3.79 -8.06
C ASP A 167 -17.71 2.40 -8.68
N HIS A 168 -17.05 1.52 -7.94
CA HIS A 168 -16.90 0.13 -8.34
C HIS A 168 -17.57 -0.80 -7.32
N PRO A 169 -18.40 -1.76 -7.75
CA PRO A 169 -19.21 -2.58 -6.84
C PRO A 169 -18.39 -3.38 -5.83
N HIS A 170 -17.13 -3.70 -6.14
CA HIS A 170 -16.25 -4.50 -5.29
C HIS A 170 -15.14 -3.70 -4.61
N VAL A 171 -15.19 -2.36 -4.64
CA VAL A 171 -14.24 -1.49 -3.94
C VAL A 171 -14.93 -0.76 -2.81
N ARG A 172 -14.26 -0.65 -1.69
CA ARG A 172 -14.66 0.17 -0.55
C ARG A 172 -13.50 1.03 -0.09
N TYR A 173 -13.82 2.24 0.31
CA TYR A 173 -12.85 3.19 0.81
C TYR A 173 -12.81 3.15 2.32
N TYR A 174 -11.61 3.25 2.89
CA TYR A 174 -11.43 3.20 4.33
C TYR A 174 -10.56 4.34 4.87
N ASP A 175 -10.82 4.69 6.10
CA ASP A 175 -10.01 5.57 6.95
C ASP A 175 -10.15 5.12 8.42
N SER A 176 -9.60 5.89 9.36
CA SER A 176 -9.67 5.56 10.78
C SER A 176 -11.10 5.57 11.37
N SER A 177 -12.08 6.14 10.66
CA SER A 177 -13.46 6.25 11.15
C SER A 177 -14.33 5.03 10.87
N ASN A 178 -13.91 4.15 9.93
CA ASN A 178 -14.73 3.01 9.49
C ASN A 178 -14.03 1.65 9.53
N LEU A 179 -13.06 1.47 10.43
CA LEU A 179 -12.32 0.20 10.57
C LEU A 179 -13.22 -0.99 10.98
N ASP A 180 -14.30 -0.74 11.68
CA ASP A 180 -15.29 -1.79 11.99
C ASP A 180 -15.97 -2.30 10.71
N GLU A 181 -16.28 -1.41 9.77
CA GLU A 181 -16.80 -1.79 8.44
C GLU A 181 -15.76 -2.59 7.65
N VAL A 182 -14.50 -2.16 7.67
CA VAL A 182 -13.39 -2.91 7.05
C VAL A 182 -13.32 -4.34 7.61
N LYS A 183 -13.45 -4.49 8.92
CA LYS A 183 -13.44 -5.81 9.57
C LYS A 183 -14.60 -6.69 9.07
N GLU A 184 -15.80 -6.14 8.97
CA GLU A 184 -16.97 -6.87 8.43
C GLU A 184 -16.75 -7.29 6.97
N LEU A 185 -16.21 -6.41 6.13
CA LEU A 185 -15.89 -6.70 4.74
C LEU A 185 -14.84 -7.81 4.61
N LEU A 186 -13.82 -7.79 5.45
CA LEU A 186 -12.80 -8.83 5.50
C LEU A 186 -13.40 -10.19 5.94
N ILE A 187 -14.31 -10.21 6.91
CA ILE A 187 -15.01 -11.43 7.33
C ILE A 187 -15.79 -12.02 6.15
N ARG A 188 -16.56 -11.20 5.43
CA ARG A 188 -17.31 -11.64 4.25
C ARG A 188 -16.39 -12.19 3.15
N ALA A 189 -15.28 -11.51 2.88
CA ALA A 189 -14.29 -11.98 1.90
C ALA A 189 -13.62 -13.29 2.34
N ARG A 190 -13.37 -13.51 3.64
CA ARG A 190 -12.81 -14.72 4.21
C ARG A 190 -13.78 -15.90 4.11
N ASP A 191 -15.02 -15.70 4.53
CA ASP A 191 -16.02 -16.76 4.71
C ASP A 191 -16.72 -17.15 3.40
N ARG A 192 -16.52 -16.37 2.35
CA ARG A 192 -17.04 -16.65 1.01
C ARG A 192 -16.50 -17.97 0.48
N GLU A 193 -17.39 -18.86 0.00
CA GLU A 193 -17.00 -20.09 -0.69
C GLU A 193 -16.28 -19.78 -2.03
N GLU A 194 -15.44 -20.70 -2.47
CA GLU A 194 -14.72 -20.51 -3.72
C GLU A 194 -15.69 -20.53 -4.91
N GLY A 195 -15.62 -19.51 -5.74
CA GLY A 195 -16.52 -19.34 -6.91
C GLY A 195 -17.75 -18.51 -6.64
N ASP A 196 -18.17 -18.33 -5.40
CA ASP A 196 -19.34 -17.52 -5.09
C ASP A 196 -19.09 -16.02 -5.29
N PRO A 197 -20.13 -15.26 -5.65
CA PRO A 197 -20.04 -13.81 -5.70
C PRO A 197 -19.74 -13.23 -4.31
N LEU A 198 -19.02 -12.12 -4.28
CA LEU A 198 -18.81 -11.38 -3.04
C LEU A 198 -20.07 -10.56 -2.75
N ASP A 199 -20.77 -10.90 -1.70
CA ASP A 199 -21.89 -10.11 -1.18
C ASP A 199 -21.37 -9.04 -0.22
N LEU A 200 -21.39 -7.80 -0.67
CA LEU A 200 -20.98 -6.65 0.15
C LEU A 200 -22.16 -6.06 0.95
N GLY A 201 -23.39 -6.52 0.70
CA GLY A 201 -24.57 -5.98 1.37
C GLY A 201 -24.79 -4.50 1.11
N GLY A 202 -25.71 -3.88 1.81
CA GLY A 202 -25.95 -2.42 1.76
C GLY A 202 -25.11 -1.67 2.83
N ILE A 203 -23.82 -1.97 2.90
CA ILE A 203 -22.85 -1.23 3.73
C ILE A 203 -22.26 -0.10 2.90
#